data_8a759bcac57a391507744e4433c37533
#
_entry.id   8a759bcac57a391507744e4433c37533
#
_cell.length_a   1.000
_cell.length_b   1.000
_cell.length_c   1.000
_cell.angle_alpha   90.00
_cell.angle_beta   90.00
_cell.angle_gamma   90.00
#
_symmetry.space_group_name_H-M   'P 1'
#
loop_
_entity.id
_entity.type
_entity.pdbx_description
1 polymer ?
#
loop_
_entity_poly.entity_id
_entity_poly.type
_entity_poly.pdbx_seq_one_letter_code
_entity_poly.pdbx_strand_id
1 'polypeptide(L)'
;MSSKVLCIKGGHNVFVNSLLLASGVYITGNLFDKVALFCRFVGLNFISKSTFQRIQVHYIIPEVIQSWDQMKANIWKILTKETLILCGDGRNDSPGFSAKYCVYILMEQFLDIIVDLEIVDKRETSGVSSNMEVEALKRLLERIVGNLIVSEVVTDASTSVIALVRRLKGKFLFSLFILLKLLHPIIIITSTV
;
A
#
# COMPACT_ATOMS: atom_id res chain seq x y z
N MET A 1 -20.46 33.94 1.35
CA MET A 1 -19.12 33.40 1.02
C MET A 1 -19.13 32.97 -0.44
N SER A 2 -18.37 33.64 -1.30
CA SER A 2 -18.30 33.34 -2.73
C SER A 2 -17.59 32.01 -2.93
N SER A 3 -18.31 30.99 -3.40
CA SER A 3 -17.75 29.68 -3.76
C SER A 3 -16.88 29.88 -5.02
N LYS A 4 -15.56 29.86 -4.87
CA LYS A 4 -14.68 29.83 -6.04
C LYS A 4 -14.94 28.54 -6.82
N VAL A 5 -15.29 28.67 -8.08
CA VAL A 5 -15.42 27.57 -9.04
C VAL A 5 -14.02 27.26 -9.57
N LEU A 6 -13.51 26.08 -9.36
CA LEU A 6 -12.33 25.59 -10.07
C LEU A 6 -12.79 24.98 -11.39
N CYS A 7 -12.39 25.56 -12.51
CA CYS A 7 -12.59 24.97 -13.82
C CYS A 7 -11.54 23.87 -14.02
N ILE A 8 -11.97 22.61 -14.16
CA ILE A 8 -11.06 21.47 -14.19
C ILE A 8 -11.29 20.65 -15.45
N LYS A 9 -10.23 20.01 -15.94
CA LYS A 9 -10.20 19.14 -17.13
C LYS A 9 -11.49 18.30 -17.27
N GLY A 10 -12.23 18.50 -18.36
CA GLY A 10 -13.44 17.77 -18.67
C GLY A 10 -14.76 18.57 -18.64
N GLY A 11 -14.72 19.90 -18.51
CA GLY A 11 -15.89 20.78 -18.67
C GLY A 11 -16.89 20.78 -17.52
N HIS A 12 -16.59 20.16 -16.38
CA HIS A 12 -17.46 20.18 -15.20
C HIS A 12 -16.90 21.10 -14.13
N ASN A 13 -17.72 22.04 -13.68
CA ASN A 13 -17.38 22.92 -12.57
C ASN A 13 -17.43 22.12 -11.25
N VAL A 14 -16.30 22.07 -10.53
CA VAL A 14 -16.23 21.54 -9.17
C VAL A 14 -16.00 22.71 -8.22
N PHE A 15 -16.84 22.83 -7.21
CA PHE A 15 -16.68 23.83 -6.16
C PHE A 15 -15.54 23.42 -5.21
N VAL A 16 -14.69 24.38 -4.85
CA VAL A 16 -13.56 24.17 -3.95
C VAL A 16 -13.98 23.48 -2.64
N ASN A 17 -15.10 23.94 -2.05
CA ASN A 17 -15.61 23.34 -0.83
C ASN A 17 -15.99 21.87 -0.98
N SER A 18 -16.57 21.50 -2.14
CA SER A 18 -16.90 20.08 -2.42
C SER A 18 -15.65 19.23 -2.59
N LEU A 19 -14.61 19.78 -3.23
CA LEU A 19 -13.30 19.11 -3.36
C LEU A 19 -12.65 18.92 -1.99
N LEU A 20 -12.61 19.97 -1.15
CA LEU A 20 -12.04 19.90 0.20
C LEU A 20 -12.78 18.90 1.10
N LEU A 21 -14.13 18.90 1.07
CA LEU A 21 -14.93 17.94 1.82
C LEU A 21 -14.68 16.50 1.38
N ALA A 22 -14.67 16.25 0.07
CA ALA A 22 -14.40 14.91 -0.46
C ALA A 22 -12.98 14.45 -0.13
N SER A 23 -11.97 15.32 -0.30
CA SER A 23 -10.58 15.02 0.06
C SER A 23 -10.42 14.76 1.54
N GLY A 24 -11.07 15.57 2.41
CA GLY A 24 -11.05 15.35 3.86
C GLY A 24 -11.59 13.98 4.25
N VAL A 25 -12.74 13.58 3.72
CA VAL A 25 -13.31 12.24 3.98
C VAL A 25 -12.36 11.13 3.53
N TYR A 26 -11.79 11.27 2.33
CA TYR A 26 -10.92 10.23 1.74
C TYR A 26 -9.59 10.09 2.50
N ILE A 27 -8.87 11.21 2.71
CA ILE A 27 -7.53 11.21 3.33
C ILE A 27 -7.57 10.81 4.80
N THR A 28 -8.66 11.15 5.50
CA THR A 28 -8.83 10.74 6.91
C THR A 28 -9.29 9.30 7.08
N GLY A 29 -9.50 8.54 5.99
CA GLY A 29 -9.96 7.14 6.04
C GLY A 29 -11.40 6.99 6.50
N ASN A 30 -12.20 8.05 6.50
CA ASN A 30 -13.60 7.99 6.89
C ASN A 30 -14.48 7.42 5.77
N LEU A 31 -15.52 6.70 6.15
CA LEU A 31 -16.53 6.24 5.20
C LEU A 31 -17.49 7.38 4.86
N PHE A 32 -17.69 7.66 3.57
CA PHE A 32 -18.62 8.67 3.10
C PHE A 32 -20.00 8.58 3.76
N ASP A 33 -20.57 7.37 3.81
CA ASP A 33 -21.93 7.17 4.34
C ASP A 33 -22.02 7.51 5.83
N LYS A 34 -20.96 7.28 6.62
CA LYS A 34 -20.92 7.68 8.05
C LYS A 34 -20.85 9.20 8.22
N VAL A 35 -20.01 9.87 7.44
CA VAL A 35 -19.90 11.33 7.50
C VAL A 35 -21.18 12.01 6.99
N ALA A 36 -21.76 11.51 5.91
CA ALA A 36 -23.03 12.00 5.39
C ALA A 36 -24.17 11.83 6.38
N LEU A 37 -24.22 10.70 7.10
CA LEU A 37 -25.20 10.46 8.17
C LEU A 37 -25.00 11.45 9.33
N PHE A 38 -23.76 11.64 9.78
CA PHE A 38 -23.44 12.62 10.82
C PHE A 38 -23.90 14.03 10.41
N CYS A 39 -23.55 14.49 9.21
CA CYS A 39 -23.96 15.79 8.70
C CYS A 39 -25.49 15.96 8.69
N ARG A 40 -26.23 14.89 8.33
CA ARG A 40 -27.70 14.90 8.37
C ARG A 40 -28.25 15.11 9.79
N PHE A 41 -27.67 14.44 10.78
CA PHE A 41 -28.10 14.58 12.19
C PHE A 41 -27.84 15.96 12.75
N VAL A 42 -26.75 16.61 12.38
CA VAL A 42 -26.42 17.97 12.84
C VAL A 42 -26.97 19.08 11.93
N GLY A 43 -27.79 18.74 10.93
CA GLY A 43 -28.39 19.71 10.01
C GLY A 43 -27.41 20.38 9.04
N LEU A 44 -26.26 19.76 8.76
CA LEU A 44 -25.28 20.27 7.80
C LEU A 44 -25.54 19.71 6.39
N ASN A 45 -25.55 20.61 5.41
CA ASN A 45 -25.57 20.18 4.02
C ASN A 45 -24.25 19.54 3.63
N PHE A 46 -24.34 18.35 3.03
CA PHE A 46 -23.18 17.60 2.57
C PHE A 46 -23.30 17.26 1.08
N ILE A 47 -22.17 16.96 0.43
CA ILE A 47 -22.15 16.60 -0.99
C ILE A 47 -22.88 15.28 -1.23
N SER A 48 -23.43 15.10 -2.44
CA SER A 48 -24.06 13.82 -2.81
C SER A 48 -23.01 12.72 -3.01
N LYS A 49 -23.42 11.46 -2.85
CA LYS A 49 -22.55 10.30 -3.07
C LYS A 49 -21.95 10.26 -4.48
N SER A 50 -22.77 10.61 -5.48
CA SER A 50 -22.31 10.68 -6.88
C SER A 50 -21.26 11.79 -7.09
N THR A 51 -21.42 12.94 -6.45
CA THR A 51 -20.42 14.02 -6.47
C THR A 51 -19.14 13.57 -5.78
N PHE A 52 -19.24 12.92 -4.61
CA PHE A 52 -18.08 12.37 -3.91
C PHE A 52 -17.30 11.38 -4.77
N GLN A 53 -17.98 10.38 -5.35
CA GLN A 53 -17.35 9.36 -6.20
C GLN A 53 -16.69 9.97 -7.43
N ARG A 54 -17.32 10.94 -8.07
CA ARG A 54 -16.74 11.67 -9.21
C ARG A 54 -15.46 12.41 -8.81
N ILE A 55 -15.49 13.12 -7.68
CA ILE A 55 -14.31 13.81 -7.18
C ILE A 55 -13.21 12.83 -6.81
N GLN A 56 -13.55 11.75 -6.15
CA GLN A 56 -12.61 10.68 -5.77
C GLN A 56 -11.86 10.12 -6.98
N VAL A 57 -12.60 9.72 -8.02
CA VAL A 57 -12.00 9.05 -9.19
C VAL A 57 -11.20 10.01 -10.06
N HIS A 58 -11.69 11.24 -10.27
CA HIS A 58 -11.08 12.13 -11.24
C HIS A 58 -10.02 13.08 -10.65
N TYR A 59 -10.02 13.28 -9.33
CA TYR A 59 -9.13 14.26 -8.70
C TYR A 59 -8.29 13.67 -7.57
N ILE A 60 -8.92 12.96 -6.62
CA ILE A 60 -8.20 12.52 -5.41
C ILE A 60 -7.28 11.36 -5.73
N ILE A 61 -7.79 10.30 -6.36
CA ILE A 61 -7.00 9.08 -6.65
C ILE A 61 -5.79 9.39 -7.54
N PRO A 62 -5.93 10.11 -8.68
CA PRO A 62 -4.78 10.45 -9.50
C PRO A 62 -3.70 11.25 -8.75
N GLU A 63 -4.11 12.21 -7.92
CA GLU A 63 -3.18 13.02 -7.14
C GLU A 63 -2.45 12.20 -6.07
N VAL A 64 -3.15 11.30 -5.39
CA VAL A 64 -2.54 10.39 -4.41
C VAL A 64 -1.53 9.46 -5.08
N ILE A 65 -1.86 8.90 -6.25
CA ILE A 65 -0.93 8.05 -7.01
C ILE A 65 0.30 8.85 -7.43
N GLN A 66 0.11 10.03 -8.00
CA GLN A 66 1.22 10.88 -8.44
C GLN A 66 2.13 11.28 -7.26
N SER A 67 1.53 11.65 -6.13
CA SER A 67 2.28 12.01 -4.91
C SER A 67 3.07 10.83 -4.37
N TRP A 68 2.48 9.62 -4.40
CA TRP A 68 3.17 8.39 -4.01
C TRP A 68 4.36 8.10 -4.93
N ASP A 69 4.17 8.17 -6.24
CA ASP A 69 5.23 7.90 -7.22
C ASP A 69 6.40 8.89 -7.09
N GLN A 70 6.11 10.16 -6.85
CA GLN A 70 7.14 11.18 -6.58
C GLN A 70 7.89 10.89 -5.28
N MET A 71 7.17 10.58 -4.21
CA MET A 71 7.77 10.25 -2.91
C MET A 71 8.64 9.00 -3.01
N LYS A 72 8.15 7.94 -3.63
CA LYS A 72 8.88 6.69 -3.89
C LYS A 72 10.17 6.96 -4.69
N ALA A 73 10.09 7.73 -5.76
CA ALA A 73 11.25 8.06 -6.57
C ALA A 73 12.34 8.81 -5.75
N ASN A 74 11.93 9.72 -4.87
CA ASN A 74 12.86 10.41 -3.97
C ASN A 74 13.49 9.47 -2.95
N ILE A 75 12.71 8.58 -2.33
CA ILE A 75 13.19 7.55 -1.40
C ILE A 75 14.21 6.64 -2.11
N TRP A 76 13.87 6.12 -3.27
CA TRP A 76 14.76 5.24 -4.03
C TRP A 76 16.06 5.92 -4.42
N LYS A 77 16.02 7.20 -4.81
CA LYS A 77 17.22 7.98 -5.11
C LYS A 77 18.18 8.10 -3.91
N ILE A 78 17.63 8.24 -2.71
CA ILE A 78 18.42 8.26 -1.47
C ILE A 78 19.02 6.88 -1.20
N LEU A 79 18.22 5.82 -1.35
CA LEU A 79 18.58 4.45 -1.01
C LEU A 79 19.48 3.74 -2.03
N THR A 80 19.63 4.28 -3.23
CA THR A 80 20.39 3.61 -4.32
C THR A 80 21.85 3.27 -3.96
N LYS A 81 22.45 4.00 -3.02
CA LYS A 81 23.84 3.81 -2.59
C LYS A 81 23.97 2.99 -1.32
N GLU A 82 22.88 2.66 -0.68
CA GLU A 82 22.86 1.99 0.61
C GLU A 82 22.57 0.50 0.43
N THR A 83 23.11 -0.31 1.33
CA THR A 83 22.79 -1.73 1.39
C THR A 83 21.62 -1.90 2.36
N LEU A 84 20.49 -2.38 1.84
CA LEU A 84 19.22 -2.34 2.54
C LEU A 84 18.88 -3.67 3.22
N ILE A 85 18.28 -3.56 4.41
CA ILE A 85 17.57 -4.65 5.09
C ILE A 85 16.08 -4.33 5.00
N LEU A 86 15.34 -5.14 4.26
CA LEU A 86 13.92 -4.92 4.02
C LEU A 86 13.08 -5.78 4.95
N CYS A 87 12.15 -5.17 5.67
CA CYS A 87 11.13 -5.85 6.46
C CYS A 87 9.80 -5.80 5.71
N GLY A 88 9.13 -6.94 5.57
CA GLY A 88 7.87 -7.03 4.83
C GLY A 88 6.76 -7.71 5.61
N ASP A 89 5.54 -7.15 5.47
CA ASP A 89 4.31 -7.74 6.02
C ASP A 89 3.16 -7.55 5.04
N GLY A 90 2.30 -8.57 4.98
CA GLY A 90 1.10 -8.58 4.13
C GLY A 90 -0.17 -8.44 4.95
N ARG A 91 -1.08 -7.54 4.55
CA ARG A 91 -2.37 -7.36 5.19
C ARG A 91 -3.52 -7.54 4.20
N ASN A 92 -4.42 -8.45 4.54
CA ASN A 92 -5.66 -8.65 3.82
C ASN A 92 -6.77 -7.70 4.32
N ASP A 93 -7.67 -7.31 3.41
CA ASP A 93 -8.83 -6.45 3.72
C ASP A 93 -9.86 -7.12 4.63
N SER A 94 -9.87 -8.47 4.66
CA SER A 94 -10.72 -9.27 5.54
C SER A 94 -10.05 -10.61 5.89
N PRO A 95 -10.42 -11.24 7.01
CA PRO A 95 -9.80 -12.49 7.45
C PRO A 95 -10.18 -13.67 6.55
N GLY A 96 -9.23 -14.60 6.43
CA GLY A 96 -9.42 -15.90 5.78
C GLY A 96 -9.71 -15.83 4.28
N PHE A 97 -10.48 -16.79 3.79
CA PHE A 97 -10.79 -16.93 2.35
C PHE A 97 -11.69 -15.84 1.78
N SER A 98 -12.27 -14.99 2.62
CA SER A 98 -13.15 -13.88 2.20
C SER A 98 -12.40 -12.67 1.68
N ALA A 99 -11.09 -12.58 1.91
CA ALA A 99 -10.26 -11.47 1.47
C ALA A 99 -10.35 -11.27 -0.05
N LYS A 100 -10.53 -10.02 -0.47
CA LYS A 100 -10.58 -9.60 -1.87
C LYS A 100 -9.28 -8.94 -2.30
N TYR A 101 -8.62 -8.24 -1.39
CA TYR A 101 -7.38 -7.51 -1.62
C TYR A 101 -6.35 -7.84 -0.55
N CYS A 102 -5.10 -7.90 -0.97
CA CYS A 102 -3.94 -7.96 -0.09
C CYS A 102 -3.04 -6.76 -0.39
N VAL A 103 -2.64 -6.05 0.65
CA VAL A 103 -1.60 -5.01 0.57
C VAL A 103 -0.35 -5.58 1.20
N TYR A 104 0.74 -5.64 0.45
CA TYR A 104 2.06 -6.00 0.97
C TYR A 104 2.94 -4.76 0.99
N ILE A 105 3.63 -4.54 2.11
CA ILE A 105 4.49 -3.36 2.31
C ILE A 105 5.91 -3.84 2.58
N LEU A 106 6.89 -3.20 1.94
CA LEU A 106 8.30 -3.35 2.25
C LEU A 106 8.83 -2.06 2.85
N MET A 107 9.44 -2.17 4.03
CA MET A 107 10.05 -1.07 4.77
C MET A 107 11.55 -1.31 4.90
N GLU A 108 12.33 -0.24 4.89
CA GLU A 108 13.73 -0.29 5.28
C GLU A 108 13.81 -0.27 6.82
N GLN A 109 14.58 -1.21 7.39
CA GLN A 109 14.55 -1.53 8.81
C GLN A 109 15.13 -0.41 9.71
N PHE A 110 16.18 0.29 9.28
CA PHE A 110 16.87 1.27 10.10
C PHE A 110 16.25 2.67 10.01
N LEU A 111 15.70 3.02 8.86
CA LEU A 111 15.12 4.34 8.61
C LEU A 111 13.63 4.39 8.88
N ASP A 112 13.00 3.23 9.12
CA ASP A 112 11.54 3.08 9.30
C ASP A 112 10.71 3.72 8.16
N ILE A 113 11.21 3.62 6.92
CA ILE A 113 10.52 4.18 5.76
C ILE A 113 9.97 3.09 4.85
N ILE A 114 8.79 3.35 4.29
CA ILE A 114 8.20 2.48 3.28
C ILE A 114 8.96 2.66 1.97
N VAL A 115 9.60 1.59 1.50
CA VAL A 115 10.37 1.56 0.25
C VAL A 115 9.45 1.37 -0.95
N ASP A 116 8.51 0.44 -0.84
CA ASP A 116 7.48 0.21 -1.85
C ASP A 116 6.30 -0.59 -1.26
N LEU A 117 5.18 -0.57 -1.96
CA LEU A 117 3.99 -1.34 -1.64
C LEU A 117 3.36 -1.94 -2.90
N GLU A 118 2.63 -3.04 -2.72
CA GLU A 118 1.88 -3.69 -3.79
C GLU A 118 0.49 -4.07 -3.30
N ILE A 119 -0.50 -3.88 -4.17
CA ILE A 119 -1.89 -4.27 -3.91
C ILE A 119 -2.26 -5.34 -4.92
N VAL A 120 -2.68 -6.51 -4.43
CA VAL A 120 -3.11 -7.63 -5.28
C VAL A 120 -4.59 -7.91 -5.05
N ASP A 121 -5.33 -8.01 -6.14
CA ASP A 121 -6.72 -8.45 -6.15
C ASP A 121 -6.77 -10.00 -6.20
N LYS A 122 -7.69 -10.59 -5.45
CA LYS A 122 -7.90 -12.05 -5.42
C LYS A 122 -8.11 -12.66 -6.81
N ARG A 123 -8.70 -11.91 -7.74
CA ARG A 123 -8.90 -12.34 -9.13
C ARG A 123 -7.59 -12.59 -9.87
N GLU A 124 -6.52 -11.92 -9.49
CA GLU A 124 -5.17 -12.09 -10.07
C GLU A 124 -4.49 -13.39 -9.61
N THR A 125 -4.99 -14.00 -8.54
CA THR A 125 -4.46 -15.24 -7.95
C THR A 125 -5.42 -16.42 -8.09
N SER A 126 -6.15 -16.48 -9.20
CA SER A 126 -7.12 -17.55 -9.49
C SER A 126 -8.16 -17.76 -8.39
N GLY A 127 -8.54 -16.69 -7.69
CA GLY A 127 -9.53 -16.72 -6.62
C GLY A 127 -9.01 -17.27 -5.27
N VAL A 128 -7.70 -17.45 -5.12
CA VAL A 128 -7.08 -17.99 -3.90
C VAL A 128 -6.45 -16.86 -3.08
N SER A 129 -7.07 -16.48 -1.97
CA SER A 129 -6.62 -15.35 -1.14
C SER A 129 -5.24 -15.58 -0.50
N SER A 130 -4.88 -16.82 -0.15
CA SER A 130 -3.57 -17.14 0.41
C SER A 130 -2.39 -16.92 -0.56
N ASN A 131 -2.67 -16.85 -1.85
CA ASN A 131 -1.64 -16.61 -2.87
C ASN A 131 -1.41 -15.12 -3.14
N MET A 132 -2.30 -14.23 -2.67
CA MET A 132 -2.18 -12.78 -2.91
C MET A 132 -0.92 -12.21 -2.28
N GLU A 133 -0.61 -12.62 -1.05
CA GLU A 133 0.59 -12.19 -0.33
C GLU A 133 1.89 -12.60 -1.05
N VAL A 134 1.92 -13.84 -1.52
CA VAL A 134 3.06 -14.39 -2.27
C VAL A 134 3.26 -13.64 -3.59
N GLU A 135 2.17 -13.37 -4.32
CA GLU A 135 2.24 -12.64 -5.59
C GLU A 135 2.63 -11.18 -5.38
N ALA A 136 2.10 -10.53 -4.33
CA ALA A 136 2.46 -9.17 -3.98
C ALA A 136 3.95 -9.03 -3.64
N LEU A 137 4.47 -9.89 -2.77
CA LEU A 137 5.89 -9.89 -2.42
C LEU A 137 6.78 -10.19 -3.63
N LYS A 138 6.39 -11.13 -4.49
CA LYS A 138 7.13 -11.44 -5.71
C LYS A 138 7.28 -10.21 -6.61
N ARG A 139 6.18 -9.50 -6.89
CA ARG A 139 6.19 -8.29 -7.72
C ARG A 139 7.05 -7.18 -7.10
N LEU A 140 6.97 -7.01 -5.77
CA LEU A 140 7.80 -6.05 -5.05
C LEU A 140 9.28 -6.37 -5.18
N LEU A 141 9.68 -7.61 -4.90
CA LEU A 141 11.08 -8.02 -4.99
C LEU A 141 11.64 -7.93 -6.41
N GLU A 142 10.89 -8.35 -7.43
CA GLU A 142 11.27 -8.22 -8.83
C GLU A 142 11.50 -6.75 -9.23
N ARG A 143 10.73 -5.83 -8.67
CA ARG A 143 10.83 -4.39 -8.92
C ARG A 143 12.01 -3.74 -8.19
N ILE A 144 12.23 -4.12 -6.93
CA ILE A 144 13.23 -3.52 -6.04
C ILE A 144 14.63 -4.01 -6.36
N VAL A 145 14.84 -5.32 -6.49
CA VAL A 145 16.17 -5.94 -6.66
C VAL A 145 16.87 -5.49 -7.95
N GLY A 146 16.13 -5.06 -8.96
CA GLY A 146 16.69 -4.47 -10.16
C GLY A 146 17.22 -3.03 -9.99
N ASN A 147 16.86 -2.35 -8.91
CA ASN A 147 17.09 -0.92 -8.73
C ASN A 147 17.84 -0.56 -7.44
N LEU A 148 17.75 -1.39 -6.42
CA LEU A 148 18.34 -1.16 -5.10
C LEU A 148 19.20 -2.35 -4.66
N ILE A 149 20.18 -2.10 -3.79
CA ILE A 149 21.07 -3.12 -3.25
C ILE A 149 20.42 -3.69 -1.98
N VAL A 150 19.87 -4.89 -2.06
CA VAL A 150 19.22 -5.55 -0.92
C VAL A 150 20.15 -6.64 -0.38
N SER A 151 20.51 -6.55 0.90
CA SER A 151 21.30 -7.59 1.61
C SER A 151 20.41 -8.65 2.23
N GLU A 152 19.30 -8.23 2.80
CA GLU A 152 18.44 -9.09 3.60
C GLU A 152 16.96 -8.76 3.39
N VAL A 153 16.13 -9.82 3.46
CA VAL A 153 14.67 -9.69 3.49
C VAL A 153 14.15 -10.39 4.72
N VAL A 154 13.48 -9.65 5.58
CA VAL A 154 12.86 -10.12 6.82
C VAL A 154 11.35 -10.22 6.60
N THR A 155 10.76 -11.37 6.84
CA THR A 155 9.32 -11.59 6.69
C THR A 155 8.81 -12.51 7.79
N ASP A 156 7.49 -12.60 7.92
CA ASP A 156 6.87 -13.53 8.83
C ASP A 156 7.05 -15.00 8.41
N ALA A 157 6.68 -15.94 9.28
CA ALA A 157 6.89 -17.38 9.10
C ALA A 157 5.88 -18.04 8.13
N SER A 158 5.29 -17.31 7.19
CA SER A 158 4.43 -17.90 6.15
C SER A 158 5.23 -18.88 5.30
N THR A 159 4.85 -20.15 5.30
CA THR A 159 5.55 -21.21 4.55
C THR A 159 5.60 -20.93 3.05
N SER A 160 4.55 -20.32 2.50
CA SER A 160 4.43 -19.95 1.09
C SER A 160 5.39 -18.81 0.73
N VAL A 161 5.50 -17.82 1.60
CA VAL A 161 6.42 -16.68 1.45
C VAL A 161 7.87 -17.16 1.55
N ILE A 162 8.18 -18.02 2.52
CA ILE A 162 9.51 -18.64 2.67
C ILE A 162 9.91 -19.39 1.41
N ALA A 163 9.01 -20.23 0.86
CA ALA A 163 9.27 -20.97 -0.38
C ALA A 163 9.53 -20.04 -1.58
N LEU A 164 8.79 -18.93 -1.70
CA LEU A 164 9.03 -17.93 -2.72
C LEU A 164 10.42 -17.31 -2.59
N VAL A 165 10.76 -16.82 -1.39
CA VAL A 165 12.03 -16.09 -1.18
C VAL A 165 13.23 -17.02 -1.37
N ARG A 166 13.14 -18.29 -0.93
CA ARG A 166 14.16 -19.31 -1.20
C ARG A 166 14.38 -19.55 -2.70
N ARG A 167 13.30 -19.58 -3.47
CA ARG A 167 13.37 -19.72 -4.93
C ARG A 167 13.98 -18.49 -5.61
N LEU A 168 13.67 -17.29 -5.10
CA LEU A 168 14.22 -16.04 -5.60
C LEU A 168 15.67 -15.82 -5.19
N LYS A 169 16.13 -16.35 -4.05
CA LYS A 169 17.52 -16.30 -3.61
C LYS A 169 18.48 -16.87 -4.67
N GLY A 170 18.07 -17.88 -5.43
CA GLY A 170 18.85 -18.41 -6.55
C GLY A 170 19.01 -17.45 -7.75
N LYS A 171 18.17 -16.41 -7.82
CA LYS A 171 18.21 -15.36 -8.85
C LYS A 171 18.86 -14.06 -8.35
N PHE A 172 18.82 -13.81 -7.05
CA PHE A 172 19.22 -12.56 -6.42
C PHE A 172 20.12 -12.84 -5.21
N LEU A 173 21.24 -12.10 -5.10
CA LEU A 173 22.17 -12.21 -3.97
C LEU A 173 21.65 -11.47 -2.74
N PHE A 174 20.72 -12.04 -1.99
CA PHE A 174 20.34 -11.54 -0.67
C PHE A 174 20.12 -12.67 0.34
N SER A 175 20.32 -12.39 1.62
CA SER A 175 20.03 -13.32 2.73
C SER A 175 18.56 -13.24 3.13
N LEU A 176 17.96 -14.39 3.51
CA LEU A 176 16.60 -14.45 4.02
C LEU A 176 16.62 -14.56 5.54
N PHE A 177 15.99 -13.63 6.23
CA PHE A 177 15.65 -13.76 7.65
C PHE A 177 14.16 -14.02 7.83
N ILE A 178 13.83 -14.99 8.65
CA ILE A 178 12.46 -15.38 8.96
C ILE A 178 12.19 -14.97 10.39
N LEU A 179 11.25 -14.04 10.59
CA LEU A 179 10.77 -13.70 11.92
C LEU A 179 9.74 -14.76 12.34
N LEU A 180 10.13 -15.67 13.22
CA LEU A 180 9.17 -16.56 13.86
C LEU A 180 8.40 -15.76 14.92
N LYS A 181 7.16 -15.39 14.61
CA LYS A 181 6.18 -14.91 15.61
C LYS A 181 5.78 -16.06 16.54
N LEU A 182 6.68 -16.51 17.39
CA LEU A 182 6.33 -17.28 18.59
C LEU A 182 6.34 -16.32 19.78
N LEU A 183 5.32 -16.45 20.59
CA LEU A 183 5.20 -15.83 21.94
C LEU A 183 6.45 -16.17 22.77
N HIS A 184 7.45 -15.29 22.75
CA HIS A 184 8.77 -15.32 23.39
C HIS A 184 9.96 -15.52 22.45
N PRO A 185 11.20 -15.20 22.90
CA PRO A 185 12.02 -14.12 22.31
C PRO A 185 12.50 -14.46 20.89
N ILE A 186 12.81 -13.42 20.16
CA ILE A 186 13.35 -13.41 18.79
C ILE A 186 14.41 -14.50 18.59
N ILE A 187 14.04 -15.58 17.88
CA ILE A 187 15.01 -16.53 17.36
C ILE A 187 15.29 -16.13 15.92
N ILE A 188 16.41 -15.47 15.71
CA ILE A 188 16.94 -15.17 14.39
C ILE A 188 17.58 -16.46 13.85
N ILE A 189 16.95 -17.11 12.90
CA ILE A 189 17.57 -18.24 12.21
C ILE A 189 18.35 -17.68 11.00
N THR A 190 19.64 -17.51 11.16
CA THR A 190 20.57 -17.25 10.06
C THR A 190 20.80 -18.55 9.30
N SER A 191 20.35 -18.67 8.05
CA SER A 191 20.82 -19.70 7.16
C SER A 191 22.03 -19.17 6.38
N THR A 192 23.19 -19.21 7.00
CA THR A 192 24.47 -19.12 6.27
C THR A 192 24.71 -20.44 5.55
N VAL A 193 24.75 -20.42 4.23
CA VAL A 193 25.58 -21.27 3.36
C VAL A 193 26.02 -20.47 2.18
#